data_b6b1775e268b99e03255504f021d25ee
#
_entry.id   b6b1775e268b99e03255504f021d25ee
#
_cell.length_a   1.000
_cell.length_b   1.000
_cell.length_c   1.000
_cell.angle_alpha   90.00
_cell.angle_beta   90.00
_cell.angle_gamma   90.00
#
_symmetry.space_group_name_H-M   'P 1'
#
loop_
_entity.id
_entity.type
_entity.pdbx_description
1 polymer ?
#
loop_
_entity_poly.entity_id
_entity_poly.type
_entity_poly.pdbx_seq_one_letter_code
_entity_poly.pdbx_strand_id
1 'polypeptide(L)'
;MSGYSGAAAKLGVDEATIRAVAEVESSGEPLWLIDGQLKPPIRLEAHWFGKLTGYRFNDTHPGISCRKWTPSLAARTREGAWRQFEEAAALDPEVAIQASSWGAFQIMGFHYAALEFSSPQAFADMMRTPEGQLDVFARFIEINPPILDALRRHDWTAFALHYNGPGKVDSYAGRLACAYQTFQEKA
;
A
#
# COMPACT_ATOMS: atom_id res chain seq x y z
N MET A 1 -3.64 -22.01 8.22
CA MET A 1 -3.95 -21.53 6.85
C MET A 1 -3.06 -20.31 6.61
N SER A 2 -2.17 -20.41 5.65
CA SER A 2 -1.24 -19.32 5.28
C SER A 2 -1.70 -18.70 3.96
N GLY A 3 -1.29 -17.48 3.71
CA GLY A 3 -1.59 -16.78 2.48
C GLY A 3 -2.98 -16.13 2.41
N TYR A 4 -3.52 -15.99 1.20
CA TYR A 4 -4.80 -15.30 0.95
C TYR A 4 -5.98 -15.91 1.71
N SER A 5 -6.08 -17.24 1.76
CA SER A 5 -7.13 -17.95 2.52
C SER A 5 -7.07 -17.65 4.02
N GLY A 6 -5.88 -17.49 4.59
CA GLY A 6 -5.71 -17.13 6.00
C GLY A 6 -6.19 -15.70 6.29
N ALA A 7 -5.80 -14.74 5.45
CA ALA A 7 -6.26 -13.35 5.56
C ALA A 7 -7.78 -13.24 5.36
N ALA A 8 -8.34 -13.95 4.39
CA ALA A 8 -9.76 -14.00 4.12
C ALA A 8 -10.57 -14.52 5.32
N ALA A 9 -10.14 -15.65 5.90
CA ALA A 9 -10.77 -16.23 7.09
C ALA A 9 -10.71 -15.27 8.29
N LYS A 10 -9.58 -14.59 8.50
CA LYS A 10 -9.41 -13.61 9.58
C LYS A 10 -10.37 -12.43 9.44
N LEU A 11 -10.60 -11.95 8.23
CA LEU A 11 -11.46 -10.80 7.95
C LEU A 11 -12.93 -11.17 7.77
N GLY A 12 -13.26 -12.47 7.64
CA GLY A 12 -14.62 -12.95 7.41
C GLY A 12 -15.12 -12.62 6.00
N VAL A 13 -14.23 -12.75 4.99
CA VAL A 13 -14.49 -12.58 3.56
C VAL A 13 -14.00 -13.81 2.79
N ASP A 14 -14.27 -13.89 1.48
CA ASP A 14 -13.68 -14.91 0.61
C ASP A 14 -12.28 -14.52 0.10
N GLU A 15 -11.55 -15.49 -0.42
CA GLU A 15 -10.20 -15.29 -0.93
C GLU A 15 -10.20 -14.38 -2.17
N ALA A 16 -11.24 -14.48 -3.02
CA ALA A 16 -11.39 -13.66 -4.22
C ALA A 16 -11.45 -12.17 -3.87
N THR A 17 -12.06 -11.81 -2.74
CA THR A 17 -12.10 -10.45 -2.20
C THR A 17 -10.69 -9.91 -1.94
N ILE A 18 -9.84 -10.66 -1.25
CA ILE A 18 -8.46 -10.22 -0.93
C ILE A 18 -7.61 -10.13 -2.20
N ARG A 19 -7.76 -11.11 -3.11
CA ARG A 19 -7.06 -11.11 -4.40
C ARG A 19 -7.45 -9.93 -5.29
N ALA A 20 -8.74 -9.55 -5.29
CA ALA A 20 -9.23 -8.41 -6.04
C ALA A 20 -8.59 -7.10 -5.58
N VAL A 21 -8.43 -6.91 -4.26
CA VAL A 21 -7.75 -5.71 -3.72
C VAL A 21 -6.27 -5.71 -4.14
N ALA A 22 -5.55 -6.83 -3.98
CA ALA A 22 -4.15 -6.92 -4.39
C ALA A 22 -3.95 -6.65 -5.89
N GLU A 23 -4.83 -7.21 -6.74
CA GLU A 23 -4.81 -7.00 -8.19
C GLU A 23 -4.95 -5.52 -8.56
N VAL A 24 -5.90 -4.83 -7.94
CA VAL A 24 -6.17 -3.41 -8.25
C VAL A 24 -5.05 -2.49 -7.75
N GLU A 25 -4.40 -2.81 -6.63
CA GLU A 25 -3.34 -1.98 -6.05
C GLU A 25 -1.98 -2.18 -6.72
N SER A 26 -1.62 -3.41 -7.06
CA SER A 26 -0.25 -3.73 -7.51
C SER A 26 -0.18 -4.77 -8.62
N SER A 27 -1.29 -5.04 -9.33
CA SER A 27 -1.39 -6.15 -10.31
C SER A 27 -1.14 -7.52 -9.67
N GLY A 28 -1.48 -7.67 -8.38
CA GLY A 28 -1.34 -8.92 -7.63
C GLY A 28 0.10 -9.34 -7.34
N GLU A 29 1.10 -8.54 -7.72
CA GLU A 29 2.51 -8.88 -7.53
C GLU A 29 3.01 -8.43 -6.15
N PRO A 30 3.27 -9.34 -5.21
CA PRO A 30 3.76 -8.98 -3.87
C PRO A 30 5.24 -8.60 -3.86
N LEU A 31 6.01 -9.03 -4.85
CA LEU A 31 7.45 -8.76 -4.96
C LEU A 31 7.84 -8.40 -6.40
N TRP A 32 8.71 -7.42 -6.53
CA TRP A 32 9.35 -7.02 -7.79
C TRP A 32 10.80 -7.50 -7.81
N LEU A 33 11.29 -7.91 -8.97
CA LEU A 33 12.72 -8.18 -9.17
C LEU A 33 13.42 -6.86 -9.52
N ILE A 34 14.24 -6.34 -8.60
CA ILE A 34 14.97 -5.08 -8.72
C ILE A 34 16.46 -5.37 -8.49
N ASP A 35 17.28 -5.13 -9.49
CA ASP A 35 18.75 -5.38 -9.45
C ASP A 35 19.11 -6.79 -8.92
N GLY A 36 18.36 -7.81 -9.37
CA GLY A 36 18.56 -9.20 -8.97
C GLY A 36 18.04 -9.58 -7.59
N GLN A 37 17.37 -8.66 -6.87
CA GLN A 37 16.78 -8.90 -5.56
C GLN A 37 15.25 -8.79 -5.60
N LEU A 38 14.58 -9.65 -4.85
CA LEU A 38 13.13 -9.53 -4.64
C LEU A 38 12.86 -8.46 -3.58
N LYS A 39 12.16 -7.41 -3.99
CA LYS A 39 11.77 -6.27 -3.13
C LYS A 39 10.27 -6.03 -3.20
N PRO A 40 9.59 -5.60 -2.11
CA PRO A 40 8.17 -5.27 -2.17
C PRO A 40 7.88 -4.12 -3.14
N PRO A 41 6.69 -4.06 -3.75
CA PRO A 41 6.21 -2.84 -4.38
C PRO A 41 6.30 -1.66 -3.42
N ILE A 42 6.81 -0.53 -3.91
CA ILE A 42 6.96 0.68 -3.11
C ILE A 42 6.59 1.92 -3.92
N ARG A 43 6.04 2.92 -3.25
CA ARG A 43 5.79 4.24 -3.85
C ARG A 43 6.00 5.32 -2.80
N LEU A 44 7.01 6.16 -3.01
CA LEU A 44 7.22 7.33 -2.19
C LEU A 44 6.16 8.41 -2.51
N GLU A 45 5.51 8.91 -1.47
CA GLU A 45 4.59 10.03 -1.55
C GLU A 45 5.34 11.32 -1.13
N ALA A 46 5.87 12.04 -2.12
CA ALA A 46 6.74 13.19 -1.92
C ALA A 46 6.12 14.28 -1.00
N HIS A 47 4.79 14.45 -1.03
CA HIS A 47 4.09 15.39 -0.15
C HIS A 47 4.05 14.91 1.32
N TRP A 48 4.01 13.61 1.57
CA TRP A 48 4.14 13.05 2.90
C TRP A 48 5.57 13.15 3.40
N PHE A 49 6.57 12.87 2.56
CA PHE A 49 7.97 13.06 2.94
C PHE A 49 8.25 14.52 3.28
N GLY A 50 7.78 15.46 2.46
CA GLY A 50 7.87 16.89 2.75
C GLY A 50 7.21 17.25 4.08
N LYS A 51 5.96 16.81 4.30
CA LYS A 51 5.21 17.10 5.53
C LYS A 51 5.91 16.56 6.78
N LEU A 52 6.33 15.30 6.76
CA LEU A 52 6.93 14.63 7.92
C LEU A 52 8.34 15.14 8.23
N THR A 53 9.08 15.66 7.22
CA THR A 53 10.38 16.31 7.42
C THR A 53 10.28 17.82 7.72
N GLY A 54 9.07 18.37 7.91
CA GLY A 54 8.88 19.80 8.12
C GLY A 54 9.26 20.64 6.89
N TYR A 55 9.19 20.03 5.70
CA TYR A 55 9.48 20.64 4.39
C TYR A 55 10.94 21.09 4.19
N ARG A 56 11.87 20.62 5.03
CA ARG A 56 13.30 21.05 5.02
C ARG A 56 14.04 20.66 3.74
N PHE A 57 13.52 19.73 2.95
CA PHE A 57 14.14 19.25 1.71
C PHE A 57 13.45 19.73 0.43
N ASN A 58 12.40 20.56 0.52
CA ASN A 58 11.63 20.97 -0.65
C ASN A 58 12.45 21.69 -1.71
N ASP A 59 13.39 22.55 -1.29
CA ASP A 59 14.19 23.36 -2.21
C ASP A 59 15.40 22.59 -2.78
N THR A 60 15.94 21.67 -2.00
CA THR A 60 17.15 20.89 -2.38
C THR A 60 16.80 19.57 -3.08
N HIS A 61 15.65 18.97 -2.77
CA HIS A 61 15.20 17.68 -3.30
C HIS A 61 13.73 17.72 -3.76
N PRO A 62 13.38 18.61 -4.74
CA PRO A 62 11.98 18.80 -5.15
C PRO A 62 11.35 17.58 -5.81
N GLY A 63 12.15 16.58 -6.22
CA GLY A 63 11.68 15.31 -6.78
C GLY A 63 11.09 14.33 -5.74
N ILE A 64 11.49 14.50 -4.47
CA ILE A 64 11.07 13.59 -3.37
C ILE A 64 10.42 14.32 -2.20
N SER A 65 10.42 15.66 -2.19
CA SER A 65 9.84 16.48 -1.12
C SER A 65 9.05 17.64 -1.72
N CYS A 66 7.77 17.76 -1.36
CA CYS A 66 6.91 18.86 -1.82
C CYS A 66 5.76 19.14 -0.84
N ARG A 67 5.07 20.31 -1.02
CA ARG A 67 3.97 20.71 -0.13
C ARG A 67 2.63 20.09 -0.50
N LYS A 68 2.41 19.83 -1.79
CA LYS A 68 1.12 19.39 -2.32
C LYS A 68 1.27 18.05 -3.02
N TRP A 69 0.23 17.24 -2.98
CA TRP A 69 0.18 16.03 -3.79
C TRP A 69 0.43 16.36 -5.26
N THR A 70 1.48 15.79 -5.83
CA THR A 70 1.97 16.08 -7.19
C THR A 70 2.20 14.74 -7.91
N PRO A 71 1.20 14.21 -8.63
CA PRO A 71 1.28 12.90 -9.26
C PRO A 71 2.43 12.72 -10.25
N SER A 72 2.88 13.82 -10.87
CA SER A 72 4.00 13.79 -11.82
C SER A 72 5.35 13.48 -11.19
N LEU A 73 5.48 13.57 -9.86
CA LEU A 73 6.69 13.20 -9.14
C LEU A 73 6.79 11.68 -8.89
N ALA A 74 5.68 10.95 -9.01
CA ALA A 74 5.71 9.49 -8.83
C ALA A 74 6.58 8.84 -9.93
N ALA A 75 7.46 7.95 -9.51
CA ALA A 75 8.29 7.17 -10.43
C ALA A 75 7.41 6.34 -11.38
N ARG A 76 7.87 6.20 -12.62
CA ARG A 76 7.14 5.50 -13.70
C ARG A 76 7.59 4.04 -13.87
N THR A 77 8.69 3.65 -13.26
CA THR A 77 9.23 2.28 -13.30
C THR A 77 9.46 1.75 -11.89
N ARG A 78 9.52 0.44 -11.74
CA ARG A 78 9.77 -0.25 -10.47
C ARG A 78 11.14 0.14 -9.88
N GLU A 79 12.17 0.14 -10.73
CA GLU A 79 13.54 0.56 -10.36
C GLU A 79 13.56 2.05 -9.97
N GLY A 80 12.81 2.87 -10.70
CA GLY A 80 12.65 4.29 -10.39
C GLY A 80 12.01 4.52 -9.03
N ALA A 81 11.00 3.72 -8.66
CA ALA A 81 10.33 3.80 -7.36
C ALA A 81 11.29 3.48 -6.21
N TRP A 82 12.10 2.42 -6.38
CA TRP A 82 13.11 2.05 -5.39
C TRP A 82 14.21 3.09 -5.28
N ARG A 83 14.74 3.62 -6.38
CA ARG A 83 15.72 4.72 -6.35
C ARG A 83 15.19 5.97 -5.67
N GLN A 84 13.92 6.34 -5.93
CA GLN A 84 13.28 7.48 -5.29
C GLN A 84 13.13 7.27 -3.78
N PHE A 85 12.80 6.06 -3.35
CA PHE A 85 12.77 5.69 -1.93
C PHE A 85 14.18 5.75 -1.30
N GLU A 86 15.19 5.19 -1.97
CA GLU A 86 16.59 5.15 -1.50
C GLU A 86 17.16 6.57 -1.38
N GLU A 87 16.83 7.47 -2.30
CA GLU A 87 17.18 8.90 -2.21
C GLU A 87 16.56 9.54 -0.95
N ALA A 88 15.28 9.30 -0.70
CA ALA A 88 14.61 9.80 0.50
C ALA A 88 15.20 9.18 1.79
N ALA A 89 15.50 7.88 1.78
CA ALA A 89 16.06 7.15 2.91
C ALA A 89 17.49 7.60 3.25
N ALA A 90 18.26 8.08 2.28
CA ALA A 90 19.57 8.68 2.52
C ALA A 90 19.49 10.00 3.31
N LEU A 91 18.35 10.70 3.24
CA LEU A 91 18.11 11.95 3.98
C LEU A 91 17.49 11.69 5.36
N ASP A 92 16.50 10.79 5.42
CA ASP A 92 15.79 10.43 6.64
C ASP A 92 15.13 9.06 6.46
N PRO A 93 15.79 7.96 6.90
CA PRO A 93 15.33 6.61 6.62
C PRO A 93 13.97 6.28 7.27
N GLU A 94 13.72 6.75 8.50
CA GLU A 94 12.45 6.47 9.16
C GLU A 94 11.29 7.23 8.51
N VAL A 95 11.52 8.48 8.14
CA VAL A 95 10.51 9.28 7.44
C VAL A 95 10.28 8.75 6.03
N ALA A 96 11.31 8.28 5.32
CA ALA A 96 11.15 7.67 4.01
C ALA A 96 10.22 6.44 4.05
N ILE A 97 10.39 5.57 5.08
CA ILE A 97 9.50 4.43 5.29
C ILE A 97 8.07 4.91 5.55
N GLN A 98 7.88 5.87 6.46
CA GLN A 98 6.56 6.39 6.81
C GLN A 98 5.86 7.07 5.63
N ALA A 99 6.62 7.80 4.80
CA ALA A 99 6.10 8.52 3.64
C ALA A 99 5.86 7.66 2.40
N SER A 100 6.15 6.37 2.47
CA SER A 100 5.95 5.43 1.36
C SER A 100 4.76 4.51 1.58
N SER A 101 4.09 4.13 0.50
CA SER A 101 3.16 3.01 0.46
C SER A 101 3.90 1.73 0.08
N TRP A 102 3.51 0.59 0.69
CA TRP A 102 4.27 -0.65 0.66
C TRP A 102 3.43 -1.86 0.26
N GLY A 103 4.06 -2.76 -0.50
CA GLY A 103 3.57 -4.09 -0.80
C GLY A 103 2.39 -4.15 -1.76
N ALA A 104 1.84 -5.34 -1.92
CA ALA A 104 0.71 -5.60 -2.82
C ALA A 104 -0.56 -4.79 -2.51
N PHE A 105 -0.68 -4.32 -1.28
CA PHE A 105 -1.86 -3.57 -0.79
C PHE A 105 -1.60 -2.08 -0.60
N GLN A 106 -0.41 -1.60 -0.92
CA GLN A 106 -0.01 -0.19 -0.87
C GLN A 106 -0.34 0.51 0.46
N ILE A 107 -0.08 -0.16 1.59
CA ILE A 107 -0.30 0.40 2.93
C ILE A 107 0.80 1.43 3.25
N MET A 108 0.38 2.63 3.68
CA MET A 108 1.31 3.69 4.06
C MET A 108 2.09 3.35 5.34
N GLY A 109 3.41 3.56 5.29
CA GLY A 109 4.30 3.25 6.41
C GLY A 109 4.03 4.04 7.68
N PHE A 110 3.42 5.23 7.60
CA PHE A 110 3.05 6.01 8.80
C PHE A 110 1.99 5.33 9.68
N HIS A 111 1.35 4.27 9.20
CA HIS A 111 0.43 3.46 10.02
C HIS A 111 1.14 2.49 10.96
N TYR A 112 2.48 2.39 10.93
CA TYR A 112 3.25 1.41 11.69
C TYR A 112 2.84 1.32 13.16
N ALA A 113 2.69 2.45 13.85
CA ALA A 113 2.34 2.48 15.27
C ALA A 113 0.90 2.02 15.53
N ALA A 114 -0.06 2.42 14.67
CA ALA A 114 -1.45 1.97 14.76
C ALA A 114 -1.59 0.46 14.46
N LEU A 115 -0.66 -0.10 13.68
CA LEU A 115 -0.57 -1.53 13.37
C LEU A 115 0.29 -2.31 14.38
N GLU A 116 0.63 -1.68 15.52
CA GLU A 116 1.38 -2.29 16.64
C GLU A 116 2.82 -2.70 16.28
N PHE A 117 3.46 -2.03 15.32
CA PHE A 117 4.88 -2.17 15.08
C PHE A 117 5.68 -1.23 15.99
N SER A 118 6.80 -1.73 16.52
CA SER A 118 7.68 -0.97 17.41
C SER A 118 8.44 0.17 16.73
N SER A 119 8.57 0.13 15.40
CA SER A 119 9.26 1.15 14.60
C SER A 119 8.82 1.10 13.13
N PRO A 120 9.06 2.18 12.35
CA PRO A 120 8.89 2.15 10.89
C PRO A 120 9.71 1.03 10.24
N GLN A 121 10.92 0.76 10.73
CA GLN A 121 11.76 -0.32 10.21
C GLN A 121 11.15 -1.70 10.44
N ALA A 122 10.57 -1.98 11.62
CA ALA A 122 9.89 -3.24 11.90
C ALA A 122 8.69 -3.47 10.96
N PHE A 123 7.95 -2.41 10.62
CA PHE A 123 6.91 -2.46 9.59
C PHE A 123 7.51 -2.79 8.22
N ALA A 124 8.56 -2.07 7.79
CA ALA A 124 9.18 -2.29 6.48
C ALA A 124 9.75 -3.71 6.34
N ASP A 125 10.33 -4.27 7.41
CA ASP A 125 10.83 -5.64 7.42
C ASP A 125 9.71 -6.68 7.25
N MET A 126 8.54 -6.46 7.88
CA MET A 126 7.36 -7.31 7.67
C MET A 126 6.88 -7.28 6.22
N MET A 127 6.97 -6.12 5.54
CA MET A 127 6.57 -5.96 4.15
C MET A 127 7.47 -6.69 3.13
N ARG A 128 8.62 -7.25 3.55
CA ARG A 128 9.56 -7.95 2.65
C ARG A 128 9.04 -9.30 2.17
N THR A 129 8.01 -9.86 2.78
CA THR A 129 7.45 -11.16 2.41
C THR A 129 5.98 -11.05 2.02
N PRO A 130 5.49 -11.89 1.09
CA PRO A 130 4.07 -11.93 0.73
C PRO A 130 3.15 -12.18 1.93
N GLU A 131 3.55 -13.07 2.83
CA GLU A 131 2.81 -13.41 4.04
C GLU A 131 2.74 -12.23 5.01
N GLY A 132 3.85 -11.51 5.17
CA GLY A 132 3.90 -10.30 6.00
C GLY A 132 3.01 -9.19 5.45
N GLN A 133 2.98 -9.00 4.13
CA GLN A 133 2.09 -8.04 3.48
C GLN A 133 0.61 -8.37 3.72
N LEU A 134 0.23 -9.65 3.67
CA LEU A 134 -1.13 -10.10 3.97
C LEU A 134 -1.49 -9.88 5.45
N ASP A 135 -0.56 -10.15 6.38
CA ASP A 135 -0.79 -9.89 7.81
C ASP A 135 -0.97 -8.39 8.07
N VAL A 136 -0.11 -7.54 7.50
CA VAL A 136 -0.22 -6.08 7.61
C VAL A 136 -1.54 -5.57 7.02
N PHE A 137 -1.95 -6.09 5.86
CA PHE A 137 -3.23 -5.76 5.26
C PHE A 137 -4.40 -6.15 6.17
N ALA A 138 -4.40 -7.38 6.70
CA ALA A 138 -5.47 -7.84 7.58
C ALA A 138 -5.57 -6.98 8.84
N ARG A 139 -4.45 -6.65 9.49
CA ARG A 139 -4.42 -5.72 10.64
C ARG A 139 -4.96 -4.34 10.26
N PHE A 140 -4.56 -3.81 9.11
CA PHE A 140 -5.03 -2.50 8.63
C PHE A 140 -6.54 -2.47 8.44
N ILE A 141 -7.12 -3.53 7.85
CA ILE A 141 -8.57 -3.65 7.67
C ILE A 141 -9.28 -3.78 9.02
N GLU A 142 -8.76 -4.57 9.97
CA GLU A 142 -9.35 -4.78 11.30
C GLU A 142 -9.45 -3.50 12.12
N ILE A 143 -8.43 -2.64 12.08
CA ILE A 143 -8.45 -1.36 12.82
C ILE A 143 -9.28 -0.26 12.14
N ASN A 144 -9.85 -0.54 10.95
CA ASN A 144 -10.68 0.39 10.18
C ASN A 144 -12.07 -0.19 9.93
N PRO A 145 -12.99 -0.17 10.93
CA PRO A 145 -14.29 -0.81 10.82
C PRO A 145 -15.13 -0.43 9.59
N PRO A 146 -15.14 0.84 9.11
CA PRO A 146 -15.87 1.18 7.88
C PRO A 146 -15.33 0.47 6.64
N ILE A 147 -14.00 0.25 6.56
CA ILE A 147 -13.38 -0.48 5.45
C ILE A 147 -13.73 -1.97 5.54
N LEU A 148 -13.63 -2.55 6.72
CA LEU A 148 -13.96 -3.95 6.97
C LEU A 148 -15.43 -4.26 6.62
N ASP A 149 -16.35 -3.40 7.05
CA ASP A 149 -17.78 -3.56 6.77
C ASP A 149 -18.08 -3.45 5.25
N ALA A 150 -17.48 -2.48 4.57
CA ALA A 150 -17.59 -2.36 3.11
C ALA A 150 -17.04 -3.59 2.40
N LEU A 151 -15.89 -4.10 2.85
CA LEU A 151 -15.25 -5.29 2.28
C LEU A 151 -16.13 -6.54 2.42
N ARG A 152 -16.72 -6.75 3.61
CA ARG A 152 -17.62 -7.89 3.88
C ARG A 152 -18.91 -7.88 3.08
N ARG A 153 -19.41 -6.68 2.74
CA ARG A 153 -20.62 -6.52 1.91
C ARG A 153 -20.34 -6.43 0.43
N HIS A 154 -19.07 -6.49 0.02
CA HIS A 154 -18.62 -6.20 -1.35
C HIS A 154 -19.14 -4.83 -1.86
N ASP A 155 -19.27 -3.86 -0.95
CA ASP A 155 -19.60 -2.48 -1.27
C ASP A 155 -18.33 -1.78 -1.77
N TRP A 156 -18.00 -2.03 -3.04
CA TRP A 156 -16.77 -1.54 -3.65
C TRP A 156 -16.69 -0.03 -3.69
N THR A 157 -17.83 0.66 -3.74
CA THR A 157 -17.88 2.14 -3.71
C THR A 157 -17.49 2.67 -2.33
N ALA A 158 -18.09 2.13 -1.27
CA ALA A 158 -17.72 2.49 0.10
C ALA A 158 -16.27 2.10 0.42
N PHE A 159 -15.84 0.89 -0.02
CA PHE A 159 -14.45 0.47 0.13
C PHE A 159 -13.48 1.44 -0.57
N ALA A 160 -13.74 1.77 -1.84
CA ALA A 160 -12.92 2.71 -2.61
C ALA A 160 -12.79 4.08 -1.91
N LEU A 161 -13.91 4.59 -1.41
CA LEU A 161 -13.96 5.88 -0.69
C LEU A 161 -13.11 5.85 0.58
N HIS A 162 -13.26 4.81 1.40
CA HIS A 162 -12.57 4.73 2.70
C HIS A 162 -11.11 4.29 2.59
N TYR A 163 -10.78 3.46 1.60
CA TYR A 163 -9.44 2.94 1.40
C TYR A 163 -8.53 3.92 0.65
N ASN A 164 -9.01 4.46 -0.48
CA ASN A 164 -8.25 5.35 -1.37
C ASN A 164 -8.61 6.84 -1.24
N GLY A 165 -9.66 7.17 -0.49
CA GLY A 165 -10.18 8.53 -0.41
C GLY A 165 -11.06 8.91 -1.62
N PRO A 166 -11.51 10.19 -1.70
CA PRO A 166 -12.57 10.62 -2.62
C PRO A 166 -12.15 10.72 -4.09
N GLY A 167 -10.88 10.49 -4.41
CA GLY A 167 -10.38 10.59 -5.79
C GLY A 167 -10.70 9.35 -6.63
N LYS A 168 -11.47 9.50 -7.73
CA LYS A 168 -11.74 8.42 -8.70
C LYS A 168 -12.47 7.19 -8.14
N VAL A 169 -13.35 7.37 -7.15
CA VAL A 169 -14.09 6.30 -6.45
C VAL A 169 -14.74 5.33 -7.43
N ASP A 170 -15.53 5.81 -8.39
CA ASP A 170 -16.28 4.95 -9.34
C ASP A 170 -15.35 4.09 -10.20
N SER A 171 -14.25 4.68 -10.71
CA SER A 171 -13.27 3.94 -11.52
C SER A 171 -12.57 2.86 -10.72
N TYR A 172 -12.25 3.15 -9.46
CA TYR A 172 -11.59 2.20 -8.57
C TYR A 172 -12.54 1.08 -8.15
N ALA A 173 -13.78 1.42 -7.77
CA ALA A 173 -14.84 0.45 -7.44
C ALA A 173 -15.16 -0.49 -8.62
N GLY A 174 -15.23 0.05 -9.84
CA GLY A 174 -15.44 -0.76 -11.05
C GLY A 174 -14.30 -1.76 -11.30
N ARG A 175 -13.04 -1.36 -11.08
CA ARG A 175 -11.89 -2.27 -11.18
C ARG A 175 -11.93 -3.38 -10.13
N LEU A 176 -12.29 -3.07 -8.89
CA LEU A 176 -12.46 -4.05 -7.81
C LEU A 176 -13.54 -5.06 -8.13
N ALA A 177 -14.72 -4.60 -8.59
CA ALA A 177 -15.83 -5.47 -8.97
C ALA A 177 -15.43 -6.43 -10.10
N CYS A 178 -14.75 -5.94 -11.14
CA CYS A 178 -14.27 -6.75 -12.25
C CYS A 178 -13.22 -7.79 -11.78
N ALA A 179 -12.25 -7.37 -10.98
CA ALA A 179 -11.23 -8.27 -10.44
C ALA A 179 -11.84 -9.36 -9.55
N TYR A 180 -12.78 -8.98 -8.68
CA TYR A 180 -13.50 -9.92 -7.83
C TYR A 180 -14.23 -11.01 -8.64
N GLN A 181 -15.01 -10.62 -9.66
CA GLN A 181 -15.67 -11.58 -10.55
C GLN A 181 -14.67 -12.53 -11.21
N THR A 182 -13.54 -12.01 -11.70
CA THR A 182 -12.49 -12.81 -12.32
C THR A 182 -11.91 -13.86 -11.37
N PHE A 183 -11.75 -13.54 -10.09
CA PHE A 183 -11.24 -14.49 -9.10
C PHE A 183 -12.30 -15.45 -8.58
N GLN A 184 -13.57 -15.05 -8.55
CA GLN A 184 -14.69 -15.93 -8.22
C GLN A 184 -14.86 -17.07 -9.26
N GLU A 185 -14.70 -16.77 -10.55
CA GLU A 185 -14.82 -17.76 -11.63
C GLU A 185 -13.67 -18.80 -11.65
N LYS A 186 -12.55 -18.48 -10.97
CA LYS A 186 -11.36 -19.34 -10.90
C LYS A 186 -11.27 -20.17 -9.61
N ALA A 187 -12.18 -19.96 -8.66
CA ALA A 187 -12.20 -20.63 -7.37
C ALA A 187 -12.98 -21.94 -7.45
#